data_2184a28fcb9449da38800c26fae66840
#
_entry.id   2184a28fcb9449da38800c26fae66840
#
_cell.length_a   1.000
_cell.length_b   1.000
_cell.length_c   1.000
_cell.angle_alpha   90.00
_cell.angle_beta   90.00
_cell.angle_gamma   90.00
#
_symmetry.space_group_name_H-M   'P 1'
#
loop_
_entity.id
_entity.type
_entity.pdbx_description
1 polymer ?
#
loop_
_entity_poly.entity_id
_entity_poly.type
_entity_poly.pdbx_seq_one_letter_code
_entity_poly.pdbx_strand_id
1 'polypeptide(L)'
;LLGMCGMGSIGELFPETDEYKNINSRVLLDKTCLFISKKYRVTINNIDCTVISKSVRIAPVVEDMKNNISQIIKIPTNMISIKGKSGNGLGIGGTDQGIEAYCVVLGDIIEI
;
A
#
# COMPACT_ATOMS: atom_id res chain seq x y z
N LEU A 1 1.99 1.36 -6.37
CA LEU A 1 2.30 0.54 -7.55
C LEU A 1 1.71 1.14 -8.82
N LEU A 2 0.40 1.39 -8.86
CA LEU A 2 -0.25 1.97 -10.04
C LEU A 2 0.37 3.29 -10.45
N GLY A 3 0.66 4.17 -9.48
CA GLY A 3 1.29 5.46 -9.75
C GLY A 3 2.67 5.32 -10.39
N MET A 4 3.47 4.35 -9.95
CA MET A 4 4.78 4.07 -10.54
C MET A 4 4.67 3.68 -12.02
N CYS A 5 3.58 3.00 -12.38
CA CYS A 5 3.32 2.56 -13.75
C CYS A 5 2.49 3.57 -14.58
N GLY A 6 2.16 4.73 -14.02
CA GLY A 6 1.34 5.72 -14.70
C GLY A 6 -0.11 5.26 -14.95
N MET A 7 -0.64 4.37 -14.12
CA MET A 7 -1.92 3.71 -14.33
C MET A 7 -3.08 4.26 -13.49
N GLY A 8 -2.91 5.45 -12.90
CA GLY A 8 -3.97 6.09 -12.13
C GLY A 8 -4.15 5.51 -10.73
N SER A 9 -5.39 5.41 -10.28
CA SER A 9 -5.71 5.02 -8.90
C SER A 9 -6.46 3.70 -8.84
N ILE A 10 -6.47 3.10 -7.64
CA ILE A 10 -7.22 1.85 -7.40
C ILE A 10 -8.72 2.02 -7.55
N GLY A 11 -9.25 3.23 -7.34
CA GLY A 11 -10.68 3.49 -7.53
C GLY A 11 -11.14 3.36 -8.98
N GLU A 12 -10.25 3.59 -9.92
CA GLU A 12 -10.54 3.36 -11.35
C GLU A 12 -10.56 1.87 -11.71
N LEU A 13 -9.68 1.08 -11.06
CA LEU A 13 -9.59 -0.36 -11.27
C LEU A 13 -10.68 -1.13 -10.56
N PHE A 14 -11.01 -0.71 -9.36
CA PHE A 14 -11.94 -1.37 -8.44
C PHE A 14 -13.03 -0.37 -8.01
N PRO A 15 -14.01 -0.08 -8.88
CA PRO A 15 -15.08 0.86 -8.55
C PRO A 15 -15.93 0.34 -7.37
N GLU A 16 -16.61 1.25 -6.69
CA GLU A 16 -17.48 0.93 -5.55
C GLU A 16 -18.73 0.18 -6.02
N THR A 17 -18.57 -1.10 -6.30
CA THR A 17 -19.64 -2.04 -6.68
C THR A 17 -19.78 -3.09 -5.59
N ASP A 18 -20.87 -3.87 -5.66
CA ASP A 18 -21.09 -4.95 -4.70
C ASP A 18 -19.96 -5.99 -4.70
N GLU A 19 -19.29 -6.19 -5.84
CA GLU A 19 -18.14 -7.10 -5.98
C GLU A 19 -16.98 -6.71 -5.05
N TYR A 20 -16.73 -5.40 -4.90
CA TYR A 20 -15.58 -4.89 -4.12
C TYR A 20 -15.97 -4.30 -2.77
N LYS A 21 -17.25 -4.31 -2.42
CA LYS A 21 -17.72 -3.78 -1.15
C LYS A 21 -17.14 -4.58 0.02
N ASN A 22 -16.51 -3.88 0.96
CA ASN A 22 -15.88 -4.49 2.15
C ASN A 22 -14.81 -5.55 1.82
N ILE A 23 -14.24 -5.52 0.63
CA ILE A 23 -13.20 -6.46 0.24
C ILE A 23 -11.93 -6.24 1.07
N ASN A 24 -11.22 -7.31 1.40
CA ASN A 24 -9.93 -7.23 2.05
C ASN A 24 -8.92 -6.54 1.14
N SER A 25 -8.23 -5.51 1.65
CA SER A 25 -7.26 -4.74 0.87
C SER A 25 -6.08 -5.58 0.35
N ARG A 26 -5.76 -6.70 0.99
CA ARG A 26 -4.74 -7.63 0.49
C ARG A 26 -5.14 -8.26 -0.84
N VAL A 27 -6.43 -8.54 -1.00
CA VAL A 27 -6.98 -9.03 -2.28
C VAL A 27 -6.84 -7.96 -3.36
N LEU A 28 -7.12 -6.70 -3.03
CA LEU A 28 -6.94 -5.59 -3.97
C LEU A 28 -5.47 -5.43 -4.37
N LEU A 29 -4.54 -5.58 -3.44
CA LEU A 29 -3.11 -5.50 -3.73
C LEU A 29 -2.68 -6.62 -4.69
N ASP A 30 -3.12 -7.84 -4.43
CA ASP A 30 -2.81 -8.99 -5.29
C ASP A 30 -3.37 -8.79 -6.72
N LYS A 31 -4.62 -8.36 -6.83
CA LYS A 31 -5.25 -8.05 -8.12
C LYS A 31 -4.54 -6.91 -8.85
N THR A 32 -4.07 -5.91 -8.13
CA THR A 32 -3.29 -4.81 -8.70
C THR A 32 -1.98 -5.33 -9.30
N CYS A 33 -1.27 -6.19 -8.59
CA CYS A 33 -0.05 -6.80 -9.09
C CYS A 33 -0.30 -7.60 -10.37
N LEU A 34 -1.37 -8.40 -10.39
CA LEU A 34 -1.76 -9.16 -11.58
C LEU A 34 -2.10 -8.24 -12.76
N PHE A 35 -2.85 -7.17 -12.50
CA PHE A 35 -3.21 -6.21 -13.53
C PHE A 35 -1.98 -5.55 -14.16
N ILE A 36 -1.05 -5.10 -13.34
CA ILE A 36 0.20 -4.49 -13.81
C ILE A 36 1.03 -5.50 -14.62
N SER A 37 1.09 -6.75 -14.18
CA SER A 37 1.92 -7.78 -14.80
C SER A 37 1.50 -8.13 -16.23
N LYS A 38 0.29 -7.77 -16.63
CA LYS A 38 -0.18 -7.97 -18.01
C LYS A 38 0.48 -7.01 -19.00
N LYS A 39 0.98 -5.88 -18.52
CA LYS A 39 1.58 -4.84 -19.36
C LYS A 39 3.05 -4.62 -19.07
N TYR A 40 3.46 -4.75 -17.82
CA TYR A 40 4.81 -4.43 -17.37
C TYR A 40 5.44 -5.57 -16.58
N ARG A 41 6.75 -5.74 -16.78
CA ARG A 41 7.59 -6.44 -15.82
C ARG A 41 8.08 -5.40 -14.82
N VAL A 42 7.82 -5.63 -13.55
CA VAL A 42 8.14 -4.68 -12.48
C VAL A 42 9.21 -5.26 -11.57
N THR A 43 10.23 -4.45 -11.29
CA THR A 43 11.23 -4.74 -10.26
C THR A 43 11.12 -3.66 -9.19
N ILE A 44 10.69 -4.03 -7.98
CA ILE A 44 10.55 -3.09 -6.87
C ILE A 44 11.86 -3.04 -6.09
N ASN A 45 12.44 -1.84 -5.97
CA ASN A 45 13.68 -1.64 -5.22
C ASN A 45 13.40 -1.42 -3.73
N ASN A 46 12.41 -0.61 -3.39
CA ASN A 46 11.97 -0.43 -2.01
C ASN A 46 10.57 0.16 -1.94
N ILE A 47 9.98 0.02 -0.74
CA ILE A 47 8.69 0.60 -0.38
C ILE A 47 8.85 1.31 0.96
N ASP A 48 8.38 2.54 1.05
CA ASP A 48 8.38 3.32 2.29
C ASP A 48 6.95 3.79 2.60
N CYS A 49 6.40 3.28 3.70
CA CYS A 49 5.04 3.57 4.12
C CYS A 49 5.03 4.38 5.41
N THR A 50 4.12 5.35 5.49
CA THR A 50 3.85 6.12 6.71
C THR A 50 2.37 6.02 7.00
N VAL A 51 2.03 5.61 8.23
CA VAL A 51 0.66 5.53 8.71
C VAL A 51 0.48 6.52 9.85
N ILE A 52 -0.47 7.43 9.72
CA ILE A 52 -0.77 8.45 10.73
C ILE A 52 -2.06 8.06 11.43
N SER A 53 -1.97 7.78 12.73
CA SER A 53 -3.10 7.42 13.57
C SER A 53 -2.85 7.85 15.00
N LYS A 54 -3.86 8.46 15.62
CA LYS A 54 -3.77 8.88 17.03
C LYS A 54 -3.96 7.68 17.97
N SER A 55 -5.02 6.91 17.76
CA SER A 55 -5.44 5.85 18.69
C SER A 55 -4.83 4.50 18.39
N VAL A 56 -4.65 4.17 17.11
CA VAL A 56 -4.12 2.86 16.70
C VAL A 56 -2.60 2.92 16.64
N ARG A 57 -1.94 2.10 17.45
CA ARG A 57 -0.49 1.99 17.45
C ARG A 57 -0.04 1.06 16.33
N ILE A 58 0.84 1.55 15.49
CA ILE A 58 1.34 0.79 14.33
C ILE A 58 2.55 -0.07 14.69
N ALA A 59 3.43 0.42 15.57
CA ALA A 59 4.68 -0.28 15.91
C ALA A 59 4.51 -1.77 16.26
N PRO A 60 3.52 -2.20 17.07
CA PRO A 60 3.37 -3.61 17.40
C PRO A 60 2.99 -4.51 16.22
N VAL A 61 2.45 -3.97 15.12
CA VAL A 61 1.97 -4.75 13.97
C VAL A 61 2.82 -4.55 12.70
N VAL A 62 3.88 -3.76 12.78
CA VAL A 62 4.74 -3.46 11.61
C VAL A 62 5.29 -4.72 10.97
N GLU A 63 5.79 -5.67 11.76
CA GLU A 63 6.37 -6.89 11.20
C GLU A 63 5.32 -7.74 10.47
N ASP A 64 4.11 -7.86 11.01
CA ASP A 64 3.02 -8.56 10.36
C ASP A 64 2.61 -7.86 9.05
N MET A 65 2.55 -6.53 9.07
CA MET A 65 2.25 -5.74 7.87
C MET A 65 3.30 -5.96 6.78
N LYS A 66 4.58 -5.91 7.15
CA LYS A 66 5.69 -6.16 6.21
C LYS A 66 5.64 -7.56 5.62
N ASN A 67 5.37 -8.56 6.45
CA ASN A 67 5.26 -9.95 6.00
C ASN A 67 4.10 -10.13 5.02
N ASN A 68 2.94 -9.53 5.29
CA ASN A 68 1.79 -9.59 4.39
C ASN A 68 2.09 -8.96 3.03
N ILE A 69 2.69 -7.78 3.01
CA ILE A 69 3.06 -7.09 1.77
C ILE A 69 4.13 -7.90 1.02
N SER A 70 5.15 -8.36 1.72
CA SER A 70 6.23 -9.17 1.16
C SER A 70 5.72 -10.42 0.43
N GLN A 71 4.76 -11.11 1.04
CA GLN A 71 4.18 -12.31 0.45
C GLN A 71 3.37 -12.01 -0.81
N ILE A 72 2.65 -10.90 -0.84
CA ILE A 72 1.79 -10.55 -1.98
C ILE A 72 2.61 -10.05 -3.16
N ILE A 73 3.52 -9.10 -2.92
CA ILE A 73 4.30 -8.48 -3.99
C ILE A 73 5.64 -9.19 -4.26
N LYS A 74 5.96 -10.19 -3.45
CA LYS A 74 7.12 -11.10 -3.63
C LYS A 74 8.46 -10.37 -3.61
N ILE A 75 8.65 -9.53 -2.62
CA ILE A 75 9.93 -8.87 -2.32
C ILE A 75 10.35 -9.18 -0.89
N PRO A 76 11.65 -9.14 -0.56
CA PRO A 76 12.12 -9.34 0.81
C PRO A 76 11.58 -8.27 1.76
N THR A 77 11.35 -8.63 3.02
CA THR A 77 10.86 -7.69 4.03
C THR A 77 11.83 -6.54 4.31
N ASN A 78 13.12 -6.75 4.09
CA ASN A 78 14.13 -5.68 4.26
C ASN A 78 14.07 -4.59 3.19
N MET A 79 13.25 -4.77 2.16
CA MET A 79 12.95 -3.75 1.14
C MET A 79 11.70 -2.92 1.48
N ILE A 80 11.07 -3.20 2.62
CA ILE A 80 9.83 -2.56 3.06
C ILE A 80 10.08 -1.85 4.39
N SER A 81 9.81 -0.55 4.42
CA SER A 81 9.81 0.25 5.65
C SER A 81 8.37 0.69 5.94
N ILE A 82 7.93 0.50 7.18
CA ILE A 82 6.62 0.97 7.63
C ILE A 82 6.81 1.66 8.97
N LYS A 83 6.34 2.90 9.08
CA LYS A 83 6.41 3.68 10.32
C LYS A 83 5.07 4.28 10.67
N GLY A 84 4.79 4.29 11.96
CA GLY A 84 3.62 4.96 12.52
C GLY A 84 3.98 6.34 13.04
N LYS A 85 3.04 7.27 12.88
CA LYS A 85 3.11 8.64 13.42
C LYS A 85 1.80 8.97 14.12
N SER A 86 1.88 9.73 15.22
CA SER A 86 0.68 10.16 15.96
C SER A 86 -0.01 11.35 15.31
N GLY A 87 0.69 12.10 14.45
CA GLY A 87 0.17 13.35 13.87
C GLY A 87 0.17 14.54 14.82
N ASN A 88 0.59 14.37 16.06
CA ASN A 88 0.71 15.45 17.08
C ASN A 88 -0.56 16.27 17.28
N GLY A 89 -1.75 15.68 17.18
CA GLY A 89 -3.03 16.35 17.33
C GLY A 89 -3.46 17.20 16.15
N LEU A 90 -2.81 17.05 15.01
CA LEU A 90 -3.09 17.83 13.79
C LEU A 90 -3.57 16.93 12.66
N GLY A 91 -4.43 17.46 11.78
CA GLY A 91 -4.93 16.77 10.62
C GLY A 91 -5.94 15.67 10.96
N ILE A 92 -6.31 14.89 9.95
CA ILE A 92 -7.31 13.82 10.05
C ILE A 92 -6.79 12.69 10.96
N GLY A 93 -5.61 12.20 10.69
CA GLY A 93 -5.00 11.11 11.48
C GLY A 93 -4.62 11.55 12.88
N GLY A 94 -4.10 12.76 13.04
CA GLY A 94 -3.67 13.30 14.34
C GLY A 94 -4.81 13.70 15.28
N THR A 95 -6.03 13.87 14.77
CA THR A 95 -7.25 14.20 15.53
C THR A 95 -8.21 13.02 15.68
N ASP A 96 -7.80 11.85 15.24
CA ASP A 96 -8.61 10.62 15.32
C ASP A 96 -9.89 10.63 14.47
N GLN A 97 -9.94 11.49 13.46
CA GLN A 97 -11.03 11.52 12.49
C GLN A 97 -10.92 10.42 11.44
N GLY A 98 -9.77 9.76 11.37
CA GLY A 98 -9.48 8.68 10.44
C GLY A 98 -8.02 8.28 10.54
N ILE A 99 -7.61 7.39 9.65
CA ILE A 99 -6.23 6.94 9.49
C ILE A 99 -5.74 7.38 8.13
N GLU A 100 -4.58 8.03 8.09
CA GLU A 100 -3.92 8.41 6.84
C GLU A 100 -2.79 7.44 6.55
N ALA A 101 -2.65 7.03 5.30
CA ALA A 101 -1.55 6.19 4.87
C ALA A 101 -0.92 6.76 3.60
N TYR A 102 0.40 6.84 3.61
CA TYR A 102 1.21 7.28 2.47
C TYR A 102 2.20 6.19 2.13
N CYS A 103 2.43 5.98 0.86
CA CYS A 103 3.37 4.97 0.39
C CYS A 103 4.15 5.50 -0.81
N VAL A 104 5.47 5.41 -0.74
CA VAL A 104 6.37 5.72 -1.86
C VAL A 104 7.02 4.42 -2.29
N VAL A 105 6.95 4.14 -3.57
CA VAL A 105 7.54 2.94 -4.19
C VAL A 105 8.58 3.37 -5.21
N LEU A 106 9.78 2.86 -5.08
CA LEU A 106 10.83 3.00 -6.10
C LEU A 106 11.03 1.67 -6.78
N GLY A 107 11.03 1.69 -8.10
CA GLY A 107 11.25 0.50 -8.90
C GLY A 107 11.44 0.81 -10.36
N ASP A 108 11.70 -0.24 -11.13
CA ASP A 108 11.85 -0.19 -12.57
C ASP A 108 10.72 -0.94 -13.24
N ILE A 109 10.25 -0.43 -14.36
CA ILE A 109 9.23 -1.08 -15.18
C ILE A 109 9.75 -1.27 -16.60
N ILE A 110 9.45 -2.41 -17.17
CA ILE A 110 9.76 -2.72 -18.57
C ILE A 110 8.45 -3.15 -19.22
N GLU A 111 8.08 -2.48 -20.30
CA GLU A 111 6.89 -2.87 -21.07
C GLU A 111 7.12 -4.22 -21.73
N ILE A 112 6.13 -5.10 -21.61
CA ILE A 112 6.18 -6.45 -22.20
C ILE A 112 5.75 -6.41 -23.65
#